data_8e7f2cb7e2220a8e08d947f9828cfc0e
#
_entry.id   8e7f2cb7e2220a8e08d947f9828cfc0e
#
_cell.length_a   1.000
_cell.length_b   1.000
_cell.length_c   1.000
_cell.angle_alpha   90.00
_cell.angle_beta   90.00
_cell.angle_gamma   90.00
#
_symmetry.space_group_name_H-M   'P 1'
#
loop_
_entity.id
_entity.type
_entity.pdbx_description
1 polymer ?
#
loop_
_entity_poly.entity_id
_entity_poly.type
_entity_poly.pdbx_seq_one_letter_code
_entity_poly.pdbx_strand_id
1 'polypeptide(L)'
;MRMSRLPSRDEAQVLALKALAFLMRDDARRSRFCAMTGMDLAALRAQAADAGAQVSVLDHLLADETLLLLFAADEAIDPRLPRLARMRLSGEDP
;
A
#
# COMPACT_ATOMS: atom_id res chain seq x y z
N MET A 1 -15.80 15.92 -7.93
CA MET A 1 -14.92 15.11 -7.17
C MET A 1 -13.53 15.67 -7.05
N ARG A 2 -13.01 15.71 -5.87
CA ARG A 2 -11.78 16.33 -5.70
C ARG A 2 -10.74 15.37 -5.38
N MET A 3 -9.82 15.12 -6.30
CA MET A 3 -8.65 14.28 -6.07
C MET A 3 -7.56 15.02 -5.32
N SER A 4 -7.76 16.32 -5.11
CA SER A 4 -6.76 17.11 -4.40
C SER A 4 -6.76 16.87 -2.89
N ARG A 5 -7.84 16.31 -2.37
CA ARG A 5 -7.97 16.09 -0.95
C ARG A 5 -7.28 14.78 -0.55
N LEU A 6 -6.46 14.86 0.50
CA LEU A 6 -5.86 13.65 1.06
C LEU A 6 -6.95 12.74 1.62
N PRO A 7 -6.79 11.43 1.53
CA PRO A 7 -7.69 10.51 2.22
C PRO A 7 -7.56 10.71 3.73
N SER A 8 -8.59 10.35 4.47
CA SER A 8 -8.50 10.33 5.92
C SER A 8 -7.51 9.26 6.34
N ARG A 9 -7.10 9.28 7.61
CA ARG A 9 -6.22 8.25 8.12
C ARG A 9 -6.86 6.87 8.00
N ASP A 10 -8.14 6.75 8.31
CA ASP A 10 -8.85 5.48 8.18
C ASP A 10 -8.90 5.01 6.73
N GLU A 11 -9.17 5.91 5.82
CA GLU A 11 -9.19 5.58 4.38
C GLU A 11 -7.81 5.13 3.92
N ALA A 12 -6.76 5.80 4.40
CA ALA A 12 -5.39 5.44 4.04
C ALA A 12 -5.02 4.06 4.58
N GLN A 13 -5.43 3.75 5.80
CA GLN A 13 -5.19 2.43 6.38
C GLN A 13 -5.91 1.33 5.64
N VAL A 14 -7.16 1.57 5.27
CA VAL A 14 -7.93 0.60 4.47
C VAL A 14 -7.26 0.35 3.14
N LEU A 15 -6.78 1.41 2.49
CA LEU A 15 -6.10 1.25 1.21
C LEU A 15 -4.82 0.44 1.36
N ALA A 16 -4.04 0.70 2.42
CA ALA A 16 -2.82 -0.07 2.68
C ALA A 16 -3.13 -1.54 2.92
N LEU A 17 -4.21 -1.84 3.63
CA LEU A 17 -4.62 -3.22 3.86
C LEU A 17 -5.06 -3.90 2.57
N LYS A 18 -5.77 -3.18 1.70
CA LYS A 18 -6.14 -3.70 0.37
C LYS A 18 -4.89 -3.96 -0.48
N ALA A 19 -3.90 -3.09 -0.39
CA ALA A 19 -2.64 -3.28 -1.11
C ALA A 19 -1.91 -4.52 -0.60
N LEU A 20 -1.89 -4.72 0.71
CA LEU A 20 -1.28 -5.90 1.29
C LEU A 20 -1.99 -7.17 0.81
N ALA A 21 -3.32 -7.17 0.82
CA ALA A 21 -4.09 -8.32 0.34
C ALA A 21 -3.80 -8.59 -1.14
N PHE A 22 -3.68 -7.53 -1.94
CA PHE A 22 -3.35 -7.66 -3.36
C PHE A 22 -1.99 -8.35 -3.55
N LEU A 23 -0.99 -7.96 -2.75
CA LEU A 23 0.33 -8.57 -2.83
C LEU A 23 0.30 -10.02 -2.36
N MET A 24 -0.50 -10.33 -1.35
CA MET A 24 -0.54 -11.67 -0.77
C MET A 24 -1.29 -12.69 -1.64
N ARG A 25 -2.14 -12.23 -2.54
CA ARG A 25 -2.94 -13.14 -3.39
C ARG A 25 -2.13 -13.84 -4.47
N ASP A 26 -0.97 -13.31 -4.81
CA ASP A 26 -0.12 -13.87 -5.86
C ASP A 26 1.21 -14.29 -5.26
N ASP A 27 1.59 -15.55 -5.48
CA ASP A 27 2.81 -16.09 -4.87
C ASP A 27 4.06 -15.31 -5.26
N ALA A 28 4.18 -14.93 -6.53
CA ALA A 28 5.34 -14.20 -7.00
C ALA A 28 5.40 -12.80 -6.38
N ARG A 29 4.26 -12.12 -6.30
CA ARG A 29 4.21 -10.79 -5.66
C ARG A 29 4.55 -10.88 -4.20
N ARG A 30 4.01 -11.87 -3.50
CA ARG A 30 4.27 -12.06 -2.08
C ARG A 30 5.74 -12.33 -1.81
N SER A 31 6.33 -13.25 -2.58
CA SER A 31 7.74 -13.58 -2.42
C SER A 31 8.63 -12.38 -2.68
N ARG A 32 8.33 -11.60 -3.72
CA ARG A 32 9.11 -10.43 -4.04
C ARG A 32 9.01 -9.37 -2.94
N PHE A 33 7.80 -9.13 -2.43
CA PHE A 33 7.59 -8.17 -1.36
C PHE A 33 8.38 -8.57 -0.10
N CYS A 34 8.27 -9.83 0.29
CA CYS A 34 8.98 -10.33 1.47
C CYS A 34 10.48 -10.24 1.29
N ALA A 35 10.99 -10.57 0.10
CA ALA A 35 12.42 -10.49 -0.18
C ALA A 35 12.94 -9.07 -0.14
N MET A 36 12.16 -8.11 -0.68
CA MET A 36 12.61 -6.72 -0.76
C MET A 36 12.49 -5.98 0.55
N THR A 37 11.54 -6.36 1.40
CA THR A 37 11.33 -5.67 2.69
C THR A 37 11.98 -6.39 3.85
N GLY A 38 12.38 -7.65 3.66
CA GLY A 38 12.90 -8.47 4.75
C GLY A 38 11.85 -8.98 5.71
N MET A 39 10.56 -8.75 5.42
CA MET A 39 9.46 -9.20 6.27
C MET A 39 8.98 -10.57 5.82
N ASP A 40 8.65 -11.43 6.77
CA ASP A 40 8.01 -12.70 6.45
C ASP A 40 6.50 -12.59 6.69
N LEU A 41 5.77 -13.65 6.36
CA LEU A 41 4.33 -13.64 6.46
C LEU A 41 3.85 -13.43 7.90
N ALA A 42 4.54 -14.03 8.87
CA ALA A 42 4.17 -13.87 10.28
C ALA A 42 4.33 -12.42 10.73
N ALA A 43 5.44 -11.77 10.32
CA ALA A 43 5.67 -10.37 10.64
C ALA A 43 4.61 -9.47 10.00
N LEU A 44 4.23 -9.77 8.77
CA LEU A 44 3.19 -9.00 8.09
C LEU A 44 1.86 -9.09 8.81
N ARG A 45 1.48 -10.28 9.25
CA ARG A 45 0.24 -10.47 10.00
C ARG A 45 0.26 -9.73 11.33
N ALA A 46 1.39 -9.78 12.03
CA ALA A 46 1.53 -9.14 13.33
C ALA A 46 1.51 -7.62 13.21
N GLN A 47 1.99 -7.08 12.10
CA GLN A 47 2.19 -5.64 11.94
C GLN A 47 1.23 -5.00 10.93
N ALA A 48 0.19 -5.72 10.51
CA ALA A 48 -0.71 -5.22 9.46
C ALA A 48 -1.37 -3.89 9.84
N ALA A 49 -1.60 -3.64 11.12
CA ALA A 49 -2.20 -2.40 11.59
C ALA A 49 -1.17 -1.32 11.93
N ASP A 50 0.11 -1.63 11.85
CA ASP A 50 1.18 -0.68 12.17
C ASP A 50 1.39 0.28 11.00
N ALA A 51 1.44 1.58 11.30
CA ALA A 51 1.58 2.60 10.27
C ALA A 51 2.89 2.45 9.48
N GLY A 52 3.98 2.08 10.16
CA GLY A 52 5.26 1.87 9.49
C GLY A 52 5.21 0.74 8.48
N ALA A 53 4.57 -0.37 8.85
CA ALA A 53 4.39 -1.50 7.94
C ALA A 53 3.49 -1.11 6.77
N GLN A 54 2.43 -0.35 7.04
CA GLN A 54 1.52 0.12 6.00
C GLN A 54 2.23 1.04 5.00
N VAL A 55 3.09 1.92 5.49
CA VAL A 55 3.91 2.77 4.63
C VAL A 55 4.84 1.90 3.76
N SER A 56 5.44 0.86 4.34
CA SER A 56 6.31 -0.05 3.58
C SER A 56 5.56 -0.75 2.45
N VAL A 57 4.31 -1.16 2.70
CA VAL A 57 3.47 -1.78 1.67
C VAL A 57 3.23 -0.80 0.52
N LEU A 58 2.85 0.43 0.87
CA LEU A 58 2.59 1.45 -0.16
C LEU A 58 3.85 1.84 -0.90
N ASP A 59 4.98 1.95 -0.20
CA ASP A 59 6.27 2.25 -0.84
C ASP A 59 6.63 1.18 -1.87
N HIS A 60 6.36 -0.09 -1.56
CA HIS A 60 6.63 -1.18 -2.50
C HIS A 60 5.83 -1.03 -3.78
N LEU A 61 4.55 -0.66 -3.67
CA LEU A 61 3.73 -0.37 -4.85
C LEU A 61 4.27 0.82 -5.63
N LEU A 62 4.63 1.88 -4.91
CA LEU A 62 5.05 3.14 -5.55
C LEU A 62 6.41 3.01 -6.24
N ALA A 63 7.21 2.03 -5.85
CA ALA A 63 8.50 1.79 -6.47
C ALA A 63 8.41 1.05 -7.81
N ASP A 64 7.24 0.51 -8.13
CA ASP A 64 7.04 -0.29 -9.36
C ASP A 64 5.76 0.18 -10.03
N GLU A 65 5.91 0.96 -11.08
CA GLU A 65 4.76 1.58 -11.75
C GLU A 65 3.79 0.54 -12.31
N THR A 66 4.31 -0.54 -12.87
CA THR A 66 3.44 -1.59 -13.40
C THR A 66 2.59 -2.21 -12.30
N LEU A 67 3.21 -2.49 -11.15
CA LEU A 67 2.51 -3.06 -10.01
C LEU A 67 1.45 -2.09 -9.48
N LEU A 68 1.81 -0.81 -9.39
CA LEU A 68 0.89 0.22 -8.95
C LEU A 68 -0.34 0.30 -9.84
N LEU A 69 -0.14 0.28 -11.15
CA LEU A 69 -1.24 0.38 -12.11
C LEU A 69 -2.13 -0.86 -12.07
N LEU A 70 -1.54 -2.03 -11.86
CA LEU A 70 -2.32 -3.26 -11.72
C LEU A 70 -3.20 -3.20 -10.47
N PHE A 71 -2.64 -2.72 -9.36
CA PHE A 71 -3.41 -2.58 -8.13
C PHE A 71 -4.54 -1.56 -8.31
N ALA A 72 -4.24 -0.42 -8.92
CA ALA A 72 -5.25 0.62 -9.12
C ALA A 72 -6.39 0.12 -10.01
N ALA A 73 -6.06 -0.64 -11.06
CA ALA A 73 -7.08 -1.22 -11.93
C ALA A 73 -7.91 -2.26 -11.19
N ASP A 74 -7.27 -3.09 -10.38
CA ASP A 74 -7.94 -4.14 -9.62
C ASP A 74 -8.94 -3.55 -8.62
N GLU A 75 -8.59 -2.43 -7.99
CA GLU A 75 -9.45 -1.77 -7.02
C GLU A 75 -10.34 -0.70 -7.62
N ALA A 76 -10.20 -0.41 -8.90
CA ALA A 76 -10.95 0.64 -9.59
C ALA A 76 -10.75 1.99 -8.91
N ILE A 77 -9.51 2.33 -8.59
CA ILE A 77 -9.16 3.61 -7.96
C ILE A 77 -8.19 4.39 -8.83
N ASP A 78 -8.08 5.68 -8.51
CA ASP A 78 -7.11 6.55 -9.17
C ASP A 78 -5.70 6.12 -8.75
N PRO A 79 -4.77 5.90 -9.71
CA PRO A 79 -3.41 5.49 -9.36
C PRO A 79 -2.63 6.51 -8.53
N ARG A 80 -3.13 7.74 -8.39
CA ARG A 80 -2.49 8.73 -7.52
C ARG A 80 -2.85 8.53 -6.05
N LEU A 81 -3.91 7.77 -5.77
CA LEU A 81 -4.41 7.61 -4.41
C LEU A 81 -3.41 6.92 -3.46
N PRO A 82 -2.68 5.87 -3.89
CA PRO A 82 -1.71 5.25 -2.99
C PRO A 82 -0.63 6.21 -2.48
N ARG A 83 -0.17 7.14 -3.31
CA ARG A 83 0.81 8.13 -2.84
C ARG A 83 0.21 9.04 -1.78
N LEU A 84 -1.04 9.46 -1.97
CA LEU A 84 -1.72 10.32 -1.00
C LEU A 84 -1.95 9.58 0.31
N ALA A 85 -2.29 8.29 0.23
CA ALA A 85 -2.45 7.47 1.43
C ALA A 85 -1.13 7.31 2.18
N ARG A 86 -0.04 7.10 1.44
CA ARG A 86 1.28 6.99 2.05
C ARG A 86 1.65 8.28 2.77
N MET A 87 1.37 9.43 2.16
CA MET A 87 1.64 10.72 2.78
C MET A 87 0.85 10.90 4.07
N ARG A 88 -0.42 10.50 4.05
CA ARG A 88 -1.25 10.59 5.26
C ARG A 88 -0.70 9.73 6.39
N LEU A 89 -0.28 8.50 6.07
CA LEU A 89 0.18 7.57 7.10
C LEU A 89 1.55 7.96 7.66
N SER A 90 2.39 8.61 6.86
CA SER A 90 3.71 9.04 7.31
C SER A 90 3.67 10.42 7.98
N GLY A 91 2.52 11.10 7.97
CA GLY A 91 2.39 12.42 8.56
C GLY A 91 2.91 13.56 7.69
N GLU A 92 3.18 13.28 6.42
CA GLU A 92 3.64 14.32 5.49
C GLU A 92 2.47 15.15 5.00
N ASP A 93 2.70 16.45 4.82
CA ASP A 93 1.71 17.31 4.19
C ASP A 93 1.93 17.34 2.69
N PRO A 94 0.86 17.46 1.91
CA PRO A 94 0.97 17.52 0.46
C PRO A 94 1.68 18.78 -0.02
#